data_08de2366229e6a92ec4ab77f7fc23888
#
_entry.id   08de2366229e6a92ec4ab77f7fc23888
#
_cell.length_a   1.000
_cell.length_b   1.000
_cell.length_c   1.000
_cell.angle_alpha   90.00
_cell.angle_beta   90.00
_cell.angle_gamma   90.00
#
_symmetry.space_group_name_H-M   'P 1'
#
loop_
_entity.id
_entity.type
_entity.pdbx_description
1 polymer ?
#
loop_
_entity_poly.entity_id
_entity_poly.type
_entity_poly.pdbx_seq_one_letter_code
_entity_poly.pdbx_strand_id
1 'polypeptide(L)'
;IVFFAVCGVLLQLPLLRMLLKGRLRKPALFAGQAGKTAVFLTGALALAVLTGLLIPSAVISSSPQEFVDVNLFRHPAWYLVSACALSLGTFVVWLGVFYWLAKPQTRALFDRAVWVLCGVFLVDYLCFGRNLGNLSAGLVFDDGVSYTLAQQLLNLGVLALSAAALLVLFRFCKKHAVQVLAVVLAAFIGMSGYNIVKINRSVAGLSSRPIELQDDKPLFTLSKTGKNVIFLMLDRGINEYIPYLFQEKPELQEQFQGFTYYKDVLSFGGSTNFGTPALFGGYEYTPYELNKRNTERLATKQNEALRVLPVLFDRSGYD
;
A
#
# COMPACT_ATOMS: atom_id res chain seq x y z
N ILE A 1 -3.59 14.63 10.68
CA ILE A 1 -3.31 13.60 11.71
C ILE A 1 -2.99 14.27 13.05
N VAL A 2 -1.99 15.17 13.15
CA VAL A 2 -1.61 15.86 14.41
C VAL A 2 -2.78 16.61 15.03
N PHE A 3 -3.59 17.32 14.24
CA PHE A 3 -4.78 18.04 14.71
C PHE A 3 -5.80 17.09 15.38
N PHE A 4 -6.11 15.97 14.78
CA PHE A 4 -7.05 14.99 15.35
C PHE A 4 -6.48 14.30 16.60
N ALA A 5 -5.18 14.04 16.65
CA ALA A 5 -4.52 13.49 17.83
C ALA A 5 -4.57 14.50 19.00
N VAL A 6 -4.28 15.77 18.74
CA VAL A 6 -4.35 16.85 19.74
C VAL A 6 -5.78 17.05 20.23
N CYS A 7 -6.77 17.11 19.33
CA CYS A 7 -8.18 17.17 19.70
C CYS A 7 -8.61 15.97 20.53
N GLY A 8 -8.16 14.78 20.17
CA GLY A 8 -8.41 13.53 20.93
C GLY A 8 -7.87 13.62 22.36
N VAL A 9 -6.64 14.06 22.55
CA VAL A 9 -6.02 14.24 23.86
C VAL A 9 -6.74 15.34 24.65
N LEU A 10 -7.06 16.49 24.02
CA LEU A 10 -7.75 17.59 24.67
C LEU A 10 -9.16 17.19 25.16
N LEU A 11 -9.90 16.40 24.37
CA LEU A 11 -11.22 15.88 24.78
C LEU A 11 -11.13 14.88 25.95
N GLN A 12 -9.99 14.20 26.11
CA GLN A 12 -9.79 13.27 27.23
C GLN A 12 -9.35 13.98 28.52
N LEU A 13 -8.78 15.18 28.47
CA LEU A 13 -8.35 15.92 29.66
C LEU A 13 -9.46 16.17 30.68
N PRO A 14 -10.69 16.59 30.31
CA PRO A 14 -11.79 16.72 31.25
C PRO A 14 -12.21 15.41 31.88
N LEU A 15 -12.22 14.30 31.11
CA LEU A 15 -12.51 12.96 31.59
C LEU A 15 -11.44 12.47 32.57
N LEU A 16 -10.17 12.70 32.27
CA LEU A 16 -9.05 12.38 33.14
C LEU A 16 -9.11 13.20 34.45
N ARG A 17 -9.47 14.48 34.38
CA ARG A 17 -9.68 15.33 35.57
C ARG A 17 -10.84 14.86 36.43
N MET A 18 -11.95 14.37 35.83
CA MET A 18 -13.07 13.80 36.55
C MET A 18 -12.73 12.47 37.22
N LEU A 19 -11.91 11.64 36.59
CA LEU A 19 -11.33 10.41 37.14
C LEU A 19 -10.42 10.71 38.35
N LEU A 20 -9.48 11.64 38.18
CA LEU A 20 -8.51 12.02 39.22
C LEU A 20 -9.17 12.68 40.42
N LYS A 21 -10.28 13.40 40.24
CA LYS A 21 -11.05 14.01 41.32
C LYS A 21 -12.01 13.05 42.01
N GLY A 22 -12.01 11.77 41.67
CA GLY A 22 -12.88 10.75 42.27
C GLY A 22 -14.39 10.96 42.00
N ARG A 23 -14.77 11.90 41.15
CA ARG A 23 -16.17 12.21 40.79
C ARG A 23 -16.80 11.20 39.84
N LEU A 24 -16.00 10.43 39.13
CA LEU A 24 -16.47 9.25 38.41
C LEU A 24 -16.38 8.07 39.41
N ARG A 25 -17.50 7.45 39.77
CA ARG A 25 -17.48 6.14 40.40
C ARG A 25 -16.54 5.27 39.58
N LYS A 26 -15.52 4.65 40.25
CA LYS A 26 -14.68 3.65 39.58
C LYS A 26 -15.64 2.73 38.83
N PRO A 27 -15.59 2.68 37.49
CA PRO A 27 -16.48 1.78 36.79
C PRO A 27 -16.20 0.41 37.37
N ALA A 28 -17.24 -0.36 37.62
CA ALA A 28 -17.12 -1.76 37.98
C ALA A 28 -16.61 -2.53 36.73
N LEU A 29 -15.43 -2.12 36.25
CA LEU A 29 -14.76 -2.67 35.05
C LEU A 29 -14.42 -4.15 35.27
N PHE A 30 -14.41 -4.60 36.55
CA PHE A 30 -13.94 -5.93 36.90
C PHE A 30 -14.88 -6.70 37.83
N ALA A 31 -15.96 -6.10 38.29
CA ALA A 31 -16.91 -6.79 39.18
C ALA A 31 -18.13 -7.27 38.37
N GLY A 32 -18.27 -8.56 38.17
CA GLY A 32 -19.47 -9.22 37.65
C GLY A 32 -19.74 -9.16 36.14
N GLN A 33 -18.99 -8.36 35.34
CA GLN A 33 -19.12 -8.23 33.89
C GLN A 33 -17.83 -8.52 33.12
N ALA A 34 -16.82 -9.10 33.76
CA ALA A 34 -15.49 -9.35 33.16
C ALA A 34 -15.56 -10.09 31.82
N GLY A 35 -16.48 -11.00 31.64
CA GLY A 35 -16.62 -11.75 30.38
C GLY A 35 -17.05 -10.89 29.20
N LYS A 36 -17.89 -9.90 29.40
CA LYS A 36 -18.37 -9.02 28.33
C LYS A 36 -17.26 -8.02 27.90
N THR A 37 -16.60 -7.40 28.87
CA THR A 37 -15.48 -6.51 28.62
C THR A 37 -14.34 -7.23 27.88
N ALA A 38 -14.08 -8.49 28.21
CA ALA A 38 -13.09 -9.30 27.50
C ALA A 38 -13.48 -9.56 26.04
N VAL A 39 -14.75 -9.83 25.71
CA VAL A 39 -15.24 -9.98 24.33
C VAL A 39 -14.99 -8.70 23.55
N PHE A 40 -15.38 -7.56 24.10
CA PHE A 40 -15.17 -6.25 23.48
C PHE A 40 -13.67 -5.99 23.22
N LEU A 41 -12.83 -6.10 24.24
CA LEU A 41 -11.40 -5.80 24.12
C LEU A 41 -10.69 -6.74 23.12
N THR A 42 -10.97 -8.04 23.17
CA THR A 42 -10.37 -9.00 22.24
C THR A 42 -10.83 -8.75 20.80
N GLY A 43 -12.12 -8.44 20.60
CA GLY A 43 -12.66 -8.10 19.28
C GLY A 43 -12.13 -6.77 18.74
N ALA A 44 -12.06 -5.74 19.57
CA ALA A 44 -11.48 -4.44 19.20
C ALA A 44 -9.99 -4.58 18.83
N LEU A 45 -9.24 -5.38 19.59
CA LEU A 45 -7.84 -5.67 19.29
C LEU A 45 -7.69 -6.49 18.00
N ALA A 46 -8.57 -7.47 17.76
CA ALA A 46 -8.57 -8.22 16.51
C ALA A 46 -8.84 -7.33 15.29
N LEU A 47 -9.82 -6.40 15.40
CA LEU A 47 -10.07 -5.40 14.35
C LEU A 47 -8.87 -4.49 14.13
N ALA A 48 -8.23 -4.02 15.20
CA ALA A 48 -7.06 -3.17 15.11
C ALA A 48 -5.88 -3.90 14.44
N VAL A 49 -5.65 -5.17 14.76
CA VAL A 49 -4.59 -5.98 14.13
C VAL A 49 -4.93 -6.30 12.67
N LEU A 50 -6.18 -6.63 12.37
CA LEU A 50 -6.59 -6.89 10.98
C LEU A 50 -6.35 -5.67 10.09
N THR A 51 -6.87 -4.51 10.48
CA THR A 51 -6.85 -3.30 9.65
C THR A 51 -5.53 -2.53 9.73
N GLY A 52 -4.83 -2.56 10.85
CA GLY A 52 -3.59 -1.82 11.07
C GLY A 52 -2.31 -2.61 10.85
N LEU A 53 -2.38 -3.93 10.87
CA LEU A 53 -1.19 -4.75 10.74
C LEU A 53 -1.30 -5.80 9.64
N LEU A 54 -2.35 -6.64 9.63
CA LEU A 54 -2.45 -7.74 8.65
C LEU A 54 -2.64 -7.22 7.23
N ILE A 55 -3.65 -6.38 6.98
CA ILE A 55 -3.91 -5.85 5.65
C ILE A 55 -2.73 -5.02 5.14
N PRO A 56 -2.20 -4.03 5.87
CA PRO A 56 -1.04 -3.27 5.42
C PRO A 56 0.21 -4.13 5.19
N SER A 57 0.49 -5.10 6.06
CA SER A 57 1.63 -5.99 5.87
C SER A 57 1.47 -6.90 4.65
N ALA A 58 0.26 -7.35 4.33
CA ALA A 58 -0.02 -8.13 3.14
C ALA A 58 0.23 -7.31 1.86
N VAL A 59 -0.24 -6.05 1.84
CA VAL A 59 -0.01 -5.12 0.73
C VAL A 59 1.48 -4.86 0.53
N ILE A 60 2.19 -4.46 1.58
CA ILE A 60 3.64 -4.17 1.50
C ILE A 60 4.43 -5.42 1.14
N SER A 61 4.07 -6.61 1.65
CA SER A 61 4.77 -7.86 1.36
C SER A 61 4.62 -8.33 -0.09
N SER A 62 3.66 -7.81 -0.84
CA SER A 62 3.49 -8.11 -2.27
C SER A 62 4.60 -7.46 -3.12
N SER A 63 5.01 -6.25 -2.77
CA SER A 63 6.06 -5.48 -3.47
C SER A 63 6.85 -4.60 -2.49
N PRO A 64 7.67 -5.20 -1.58
CA PRO A 64 8.33 -4.43 -0.53
C PRO A 64 9.26 -3.33 -1.05
N GLN A 65 9.79 -3.51 -2.26
CA GLN A 65 10.73 -2.59 -2.91
C GLN A 65 10.08 -1.24 -3.24
N GLU A 66 8.80 -1.23 -3.59
CA GLU A 66 8.05 -0.02 -3.91
C GLU A 66 7.79 0.88 -2.69
N PHE A 67 8.02 0.36 -1.49
CA PHE A 67 7.80 1.06 -0.23
C PHE A 67 9.10 1.51 0.46
N VAL A 68 10.25 1.34 -0.20
CA VAL A 68 11.56 1.79 0.32
C VAL A 68 11.80 3.23 -0.12
N ASP A 69 12.29 4.07 0.80
CA ASP A 69 12.62 5.49 0.58
C ASP A 69 11.47 6.35 0.00
N VAL A 70 10.23 5.94 0.25
CA VAL A 70 9.05 6.71 -0.16
C VAL A 70 8.67 7.71 0.94
N ASN A 71 8.57 8.98 0.56
CA ASN A 71 8.25 10.10 1.46
C ASN A 71 9.22 10.20 2.65
N LEU A 72 8.66 10.12 3.88
CA LEU A 72 9.39 10.25 5.14
C LEU A 72 9.97 8.92 5.65
N PHE A 73 9.57 7.80 5.06
CA PHE A 73 9.91 6.48 5.59
C PHE A 73 10.93 5.77 4.72
N ARG A 74 12.14 5.61 5.23
CA ARG A 74 13.20 4.83 4.57
C ARG A 74 12.92 3.34 4.57
N HIS A 75 12.24 2.83 5.60
CA HIS A 75 11.97 1.40 5.73
C HIS A 75 10.45 1.13 5.78
N PRO A 76 9.95 0.15 5.02
CA PRO A 76 8.51 -0.18 4.94
C PRO A 76 7.83 -0.45 6.29
N ALA A 77 8.59 -0.91 7.30
CA ALA A 77 8.04 -1.17 8.64
C ALA A 77 7.42 0.06 9.31
N TRP A 78 7.86 1.28 8.97
CA TRP A 78 7.28 2.50 9.53
C TRP A 78 5.83 2.74 9.09
N TYR A 79 5.46 2.30 7.88
CA TYR A 79 4.06 2.32 7.46
C TYR A 79 3.20 1.42 8.33
N LEU A 80 3.73 0.23 8.72
CA LEU A 80 3.03 -0.69 9.62
C LEU A 80 2.85 -0.09 11.01
N VAL A 81 3.88 0.56 11.53
CA VAL A 81 3.81 1.26 12.85
C VAL A 81 2.75 2.35 12.81
N SER A 82 2.74 3.17 11.75
CA SER A 82 1.76 4.24 11.58
C SER A 82 0.33 3.71 11.44
N ALA A 83 0.12 2.71 10.59
CA ALA A 83 -1.18 2.07 10.40
C ALA A 83 -1.68 1.38 11.68
N CYS A 84 -0.80 0.68 12.40
CA CYS A 84 -1.10 0.03 13.66
C CYS A 84 -1.50 1.04 14.74
N ALA A 85 -0.75 2.14 14.87
CA ALA A 85 -1.07 3.21 15.82
C ALA A 85 -2.44 3.84 15.53
N LEU A 86 -2.75 4.09 14.26
CA LEU A 86 -4.03 4.64 13.84
C LEU A 86 -5.19 3.69 14.14
N SER A 87 -5.04 2.40 13.84
CA SER A 87 -6.05 1.38 14.08
C SER A 87 -6.27 1.11 15.58
N LEU A 88 -5.21 1.06 16.38
CA LEU A 88 -5.31 0.97 17.84
C LEU A 88 -6.02 2.20 18.41
N GLY A 89 -5.69 3.40 17.91
CA GLY A 89 -6.39 4.64 18.26
C GLY A 89 -7.88 4.53 17.98
N THR A 90 -8.26 4.04 16.82
CA THR A 90 -9.66 3.94 16.38
C THR A 90 -10.43 2.87 17.16
N PHE A 91 -9.97 1.62 17.13
CA PHE A 91 -10.74 0.49 17.64
C PHE A 91 -10.56 0.26 19.13
N VAL A 92 -9.38 0.50 19.69
CA VAL A 92 -9.13 0.26 21.12
C VAL A 92 -9.35 1.52 21.94
N VAL A 93 -8.79 2.65 21.54
CA VAL A 93 -8.89 3.89 22.33
C VAL A 93 -10.28 4.52 22.17
N TRP A 94 -10.63 4.96 20.94
CA TRP A 94 -11.89 5.67 20.73
C TRP A 94 -13.13 4.81 20.96
N LEU A 95 -13.17 3.63 20.35
CA LEU A 95 -14.30 2.72 20.56
C LEU A 95 -14.36 2.26 22.02
N GLY A 96 -13.20 2.11 22.68
CA GLY A 96 -13.10 1.80 24.11
C GLY A 96 -13.66 2.89 25.01
N VAL A 97 -13.43 4.18 24.68
CA VAL A 97 -14.05 5.30 25.41
C VAL A 97 -15.57 5.25 25.28
N PHE A 98 -16.11 5.04 24.07
CA PHE A 98 -17.55 4.91 23.88
C PHE A 98 -18.12 3.70 24.61
N TYR A 99 -17.44 2.56 24.59
CA TYR A 99 -17.83 1.38 25.35
C TYR A 99 -17.88 1.66 26.85
N TRP A 100 -16.89 2.35 27.36
CA TRP A 100 -16.78 2.70 28.78
C TRP A 100 -17.88 3.66 29.23
N LEU A 101 -18.22 4.66 28.42
CA LEU A 101 -19.29 5.64 28.69
C LEU A 101 -20.70 5.02 28.52
N ALA A 102 -20.82 3.92 27.78
CA ALA A 102 -22.09 3.32 27.43
C ALA A 102 -22.79 2.64 28.68
N LYS A 103 -24.12 2.67 28.66
CA LYS A 103 -24.95 1.91 29.64
C LYS A 103 -24.72 0.39 29.44
N PRO A 104 -24.96 -0.46 30.48
CA PRO A 104 -24.74 -1.90 30.38
C PRO A 104 -25.47 -2.59 29.21
N GLN A 105 -26.66 -2.14 28.87
CA GLN A 105 -27.44 -2.65 27.72
C GLN A 105 -26.75 -2.32 26.38
N THR A 106 -26.24 -1.10 26.25
CA THR A 106 -25.51 -0.63 25.06
C THR A 106 -24.16 -1.34 24.92
N ARG A 107 -23.47 -1.65 26.04
CA ARG A 107 -22.24 -2.45 26.02
C ARG A 107 -22.44 -3.82 25.39
N ALA A 108 -23.58 -4.46 25.66
CA ALA A 108 -23.90 -5.74 25.01
C ALA A 108 -24.11 -5.62 23.51
N LEU A 109 -24.47 -4.42 23.01
CA LEU A 109 -24.51 -4.14 21.58
C LEU A 109 -23.08 -4.02 21.00
N PHE A 110 -22.17 -3.31 21.69
CA PHE A 110 -20.76 -3.24 21.31
C PHE A 110 -20.10 -4.62 21.23
N ASP A 111 -20.35 -5.51 22.20
CA ASP A 111 -19.82 -6.88 22.18
C ASP A 111 -20.25 -7.64 20.92
N ARG A 112 -21.53 -7.50 20.52
CA ARG A 112 -22.05 -8.09 19.28
C ARG A 112 -21.47 -7.42 18.05
N ALA A 113 -21.37 -6.09 18.08
CA ALA A 113 -20.84 -5.32 16.95
C ALA A 113 -19.38 -5.68 16.64
N VAL A 114 -18.49 -5.74 17.64
CA VAL A 114 -17.08 -6.12 17.41
C VAL A 114 -16.95 -7.56 16.94
N TRP A 115 -17.79 -8.48 17.44
CA TRP A 115 -17.85 -9.86 16.98
C TRP A 115 -18.23 -9.94 15.50
N VAL A 116 -19.32 -9.26 15.11
CA VAL A 116 -19.81 -9.25 13.73
C VAL A 116 -18.83 -8.56 12.80
N LEU A 117 -18.33 -7.39 13.18
CA LEU A 117 -17.37 -6.65 12.36
C LEU A 117 -16.07 -7.44 12.15
N CYS A 118 -15.55 -8.09 13.19
CA CYS A 118 -14.36 -8.91 13.07
C CYS A 118 -14.56 -10.05 12.06
N GLY A 119 -15.70 -10.74 12.12
CA GLY A 119 -16.00 -11.84 11.20
C GLY A 119 -16.31 -11.35 9.78
N VAL A 120 -17.07 -10.26 9.63
CA VAL A 120 -17.39 -9.67 8.32
C VAL A 120 -16.12 -9.18 7.63
N PHE A 121 -15.25 -8.44 8.34
CA PHE A 121 -13.99 -7.95 7.78
C PHE A 121 -13.03 -9.09 7.42
N LEU A 122 -13.06 -10.18 8.21
CA LEU A 122 -12.30 -11.39 7.86
C LEU A 122 -12.82 -12.02 6.56
N VAL A 123 -14.15 -12.15 6.40
CA VAL A 123 -14.76 -12.68 5.17
C VAL A 123 -14.42 -11.78 3.99
N ASP A 124 -14.54 -10.48 4.14
CA ASP A 124 -14.21 -9.51 3.10
C ASP A 124 -12.74 -9.64 2.68
N TYR A 125 -11.84 -9.65 3.64
CA TYR A 125 -10.40 -9.82 3.38
C TYR A 125 -10.08 -11.13 2.64
N LEU A 126 -10.68 -12.24 3.04
CA LEU A 126 -10.40 -13.55 2.45
C LEU A 126 -11.03 -13.74 1.07
N CYS A 127 -12.25 -13.23 0.87
CA CYS A 127 -13.04 -13.46 -0.34
C CYS A 127 -12.86 -12.37 -1.41
N PHE A 128 -12.69 -11.12 -1.00
CA PHE A 128 -12.69 -9.96 -1.90
C PHE A 128 -11.39 -9.15 -1.90
N GLY A 129 -10.46 -9.41 -0.97
CA GLY A 129 -9.18 -8.70 -0.87
C GLY A 129 -8.14 -9.08 -1.94
N ARG A 130 -8.52 -9.66 -3.08
CA ARG A 130 -7.57 -10.26 -4.03
C ARG A 130 -7.66 -9.50 -5.33
N ASN A 131 -7.74 -8.78 -5.97
CA ASN A 131 -7.77 -8.13 -7.28
C ASN A 131 -8.01 -6.61 -7.12
N LEU A 132 -7.12 -5.98 -6.41
CA LEU A 132 -7.23 -4.55 -6.13
C LEU A 132 -6.69 -3.67 -7.27
N GLY A 133 -6.38 -4.25 -8.45
CA GLY A 133 -5.76 -3.54 -9.57
C GLY A 133 -4.23 -3.52 -9.48
N ASN A 134 -3.60 -2.81 -10.40
CA ASN A 134 -2.15 -2.64 -10.45
C ASN A 134 -1.75 -1.35 -9.75
N LEU A 135 -0.81 -1.48 -8.82
CA LEU A 135 -0.21 -0.35 -8.13
C LEU A 135 0.92 0.18 -9.02
N SER A 136 0.90 1.47 -9.35
CA SER A 136 2.01 2.13 -10.05
C SER A 136 3.20 2.36 -9.12
N ALA A 137 4.37 2.63 -9.69
CA ALA A 137 5.57 3.01 -8.95
C ALA A 137 5.38 4.27 -8.08
N GLY A 138 4.35 5.06 -8.34
CA GLY A 138 3.95 6.20 -7.50
C GLY A 138 3.04 5.82 -6.33
N LEU A 139 2.81 4.53 -6.08
CA LEU A 139 1.87 4.00 -5.08
C LEU A 139 0.42 4.48 -5.30
N VAL A 140 0.07 4.79 -6.53
CA VAL A 140 -1.27 5.17 -6.95
C VAL A 140 -1.81 4.07 -7.87
N PHE A 141 -3.07 3.74 -7.77
CA PHE A 141 -3.71 2.85 -8.73
C PHE A 141 -3.94 3.62 -10.04
N ASP A 142 -3.26 3.23 -11.11
CA ASP A 142 -3.34 3.88 -12.43
C ASP A 142 -4.75 3.76 -13.01
N ASP A 143 -5.35 2.58 -12.88
CA ASP A 143 -6.74 2.36 -13.21
C ASP A 143 -7.55 2.34 -11.91
N GLY A 144 -8.43 3.30 -11.73
CA GLY A 144 -9.36 3.29 -10.61
C GLY A 144 -10.07 1.94 -10.55
N VAL A 145 -10.03 1.30 -9.38
CA VAL A 145 -10.66 -0.01 -9.21
C VAL A 145 -12.15 0.12 -9.51
N SER A 146 -12.58 -0.37 -10.67
CA SER A 146 -13.99 -0.34 -11.08
C SER A 146 -14.61 -1.73 -10.88
N TYR A 147 -15.70 -1.78 -10.14
CA TYR A 147 -16.47 -3.00 -9.96
C TYR A 147 -17.79 -2.91 -10.72
N THR A 148 -18.16 -3.97 -11.39
CA THR A 148 -19.50 -4.09 -12.00
C THR A 148 -20.56 -4.10 -10.90
N LEU A 149 -21.78 -3.64 -11.25
CA LEU A 149 -22.90 -3.65 -10.30
C LEU A 149 -23.15 -5.07 -9.72
N ALA A 150 -22.99 -6.10 -10.53
CA ALA A 150 -23.14 -7.49 -10.11
C ALA A 150 -22.11 -7.88 -9.03
N GLN A 151 -20.85 -7.46 -9.18
CA GLN A 151 -19.80 -7.69 -8.18
C GLN A 151 -20.07 -6.94 -6.87
N GLN A 152 -20.54 -5.69 -6.96
CA GLN A 152 -20.91 -4.89 -5.78
C GLN A 152 -22.08 -5.52 -5.03
N LEU A 153 -23.13 -5.97 -5.74
CA LEU A 153 -24.29 -6.64 -5.15
C LEU A 153 -23.90 -7.99 -4.54
N LEU A 154 -23.02 -8.75 -5.20
CA LEU A 154 -22.50 -10.02 -4.66
C LEU A 154 -21.74 -9.78 -3.36
N ASN A 155 -20.83 -8.81 -3.34
CA ASN A 155 -20.07 -8.45 -2.12
C ASN A 155 -21.04 -8.05 -1.00
N LEU A 156 -21.94 -7.12 -1.26
CA LEU A 156 -22.93 -6.67 -0.27
C LEU A 156 -23.79 -7.83 0.23
N GLY A 157 -24.22 -8.71 -0.64
CA GLY A 157 -25.01 -9.90 -0.29
C GLY A 157 -24.24 -10.86 0.61
N VAL A 158 -22.98 -11.15 0.28
CA VAL A 158 -22.10 -12.02 1.10
C VAL A 158 -21.84 -11.40 2.46
N LEU A 159 -21.54 -10.10 2.52
CA LEU A 159 -21.33 -9.41 3.81
C LEU A 159 -22.59 -9.39 4.67
N ALA A 160 -23.76 -9.14 4.09
CA ALA A 160 -25.04 -9.15 4.79
C ALA A 160 -25.39 -10.56 5.33
N LEU A 161 -25.20 -11.59 4.52
CA LEU A 161 -25.41 -12.98 4.94
C LEU A 161 -24.42 -13.40 6.04
N SER A 162 -23.17 -13.02 5.89
CA SER A 162 -22.14 -13.26 6.92
C SER A 162 -22.48 -12.57 8.23
N ALA A 163 -22.91 -11.31 8.18
CA ALA A 163 -23.34 -10.57 9.37
C ALA A 163 -24.54 -11.26 10.07
N ALA A 164 -25.55 -11.67 9.30
CA ALA A 164 -26.70 -12.38 9.84
C ALA A 164 -26.30 -13.73 10.47
N ALA A 165 -25.46 -14.51 9.80
CA ALA A 165 -24.96 -15.77 10.31
C ALA A 165 -24.13 -15.57 11.59
N LEU A 166 -23.27 -14.56 11.66
CA LEU A 166 -22.46 -14.22 12.82
C LEU A 166 -23.31 -13.76 14.02
N LEU A 167 -24.39 -13.02 13.77
CA LEU A 167 -25.34 -12.64 14.82
C LEU A 167 -26.06 -13.88 15.42
N VAL A 168 -26.44 -14.82 14.58
CA VAL A 168 -27.04 -16.10 15.03
C VAL A 168 -25.98 -16.91 15.78
N LEU A 169 -24.79 -17.05 15.23
CA LEU A 169 -23.69 -17.80 15.84
C LEU A 169 -23.30 -17.24 17.22
N PHE A 170 -23.34 -15.92 17.39
CA PHE A 170 -23.04 -15.30 18.66
C PHE A 170 -23.96 -15.79 19.80
N ARG A 171 -25.24 -16.12 19.51
CA ARG A 171 -26.17 -16.64 20.51
C ARG A 171 -25.69 -17.98 21.06
N PHE A 172 -25.13 -18.83 20.20
CA PHE A 172 -24.66 -20.17 20.59
C PHE A 172 -23.23 -20.12 21.19
N CYS A 173 -22.36 -19.26 20.62
CA CYS A 173 -20.95 -19.17 20.98
C CYS A 173 -20.66 -18.14 22.08
N LYS A 174 -21.67 -17.50 22.70
CA LYS A 174 -21.48 -16.39 23.65
C LYS A 174 -20.57 -16.74 24.84
N LYS A 175 -20.55 -17.99 25.26
CA LYS A 175 -19.68 -18.49 26.35
C LYS A 175 -18.22 -18.59 25.91
N HIS A 176 -17.98 -18.89 24.65
CA HIS A 176 -16.66 -19.12 24.04
C HIS A 176 -16.20 -17.99 23.10
N ALA A 177 -16.94 -16.87 23.08
CA ALA A 177 -16.67 -15.78 22.15
C ALA A 177 -15.23 -15.21 22.30
N VAL A 178 -14.74 -15.10 23.54
CA VAL A 178 -13.37 -14.65 23.83
C VAL A 178 -12.35 -15.62 23.25
N GLN A 179 -12.53 -16.93 23.42
CA GLN A 179 -11.62 -17.95 22.91
C GLN A 179 -11.58 -17.93 21.38
N VAL A 180 -12.74 -17.83 20.71
CA VAL A 180 -12.81 -17.74 19.25
C VAL A 180 -12.12 -16.48 18.75
N LEU A 181 -12.40 -15.31 19.33
CA LEU A 181 -11.74 -14.07 18.96
C LEU A 181 -10.23 -14.10 19.25
N ALA A 182 -9.81 -14.75 20.34
CA ALA A 182 -8.39 -14.91 20.65
C ALA A 182 -7.65 -15.79 19.62
N VAL A 183 -8.29 -16.86 19.15
CA VAL A 183 -7.74 -17.70 18.08
C VAL A 183 -7.63 -16.90 16.76
N VAL A 184 -8.66 -16.14 16.40
CA VAL A 184 -8.64 -15.27 15.23
C VAL A 184 -7.54 -14.20 15.34
N LEU A 185 -7.43 -13.56 16.50
CA LEU A 185 -6.37 -12.59 16.78
C LEU A 185 -4.97 -13.22 16.66
N ALA A 186 -4.77 -14.40 17.23
CA ALA A 186 -3.50 -15.12 17.14
C ALA A 186 -3.15 -15.46 15.67
N ALA A 187 -4.14 -15.87 14.87
CA ALA A 187 -3.96 -16.11 13.45
C ALA A 187 -3.55 -14.81 12.70
N PHE A 188 -4.20 -13.67 12.98
CA PHE A 188 -3.86 -12.39 12.38
C PHE A 188 -2.42 -11.96 12.72
N ILE A 189 -2.03 -12.12 13.99
CA ILE A 189 -0.66 -11.83 14.43
C ILE A 189 0.35 -12.75 13.73
N GLY A 190 0.05 -14.04 13.65
CA GLY A 190 0.92 -15.02 12.97
C GLY A 190 1.11 -14.71 11.49
N MET A 191 0.03 -14.42 10.76
CA MET A 191 0.07 -14.03 9.35
C MET A 191 0.84 -12.70 9.15
N SER A 192 0.59 -11.72 10.01
CA SER A 192 1.31 -10.45 9.98
C SER A 192 2.80 -10.63 10.25
N GLY A 193 3.16 -11.47 11.22
CA GLY A 193 4.55 -11.81 11.53
C GLY A 193 5.26 -12.44 10.33
N TYR A 194 4.61 -13.37 9.63
CA TYR A 194 5.13 -13.93 8.39
C TYR A 194 5.39 -12.86 7.33
N ASN A 195 4.42 -11.96 7.10
CA ASN A 195 4.55 -10.86 6.15
C ASN A 195 5.72 -9.93 6.52
N ILE A 196 5.85 -9.57 7.80
CA ILE A 196 6.95 -8.71 8.30
C ILE A 196 8.31 -9.37 8.08
N VAL A 197 8.44 -10.67 8.35
CA VAL A 197 9.68 -11.40 8.06
C VAL A 197 10.01 -11.38 6.57
N LYS A 198 9.00 -11.58 5.71
CA LYS A 198 9.17 -11.50 4.25
C LYS A 198 9.62 -10.09 3.81
N ILE A 199 8.96 -9.04 4.31
CA ILE A 199 9.33 -7.64 4.04
C ILE A 199 10.79 -7.39 4.44
N ASN A 200 11.16 -7.72 5.68
CA ASN A 200 12.51 -7.48 6.18
C ASN A 200 13.58 -8.22 5.37
N ARG A 201 13.32 -9.48 4.98
CA ARG A 201 14.25 -10.24 4.13
C ARG A 201 14.43 -9.61 2.76
N SER A 202 13.35 -9.15 2.15
CA SER A 202 13.39 -8.50 0.83
C SER A 202 14.13 -7.17 0.88
N VAL A 203 13.91 -6.37 1.92
CA VAL A 203 14.56 -5.05 2.10
C VAL A 203 16.03 -5.21 2.49
N ALA A 204 16.39 -6.19 3.33
CA ALA A 204 17.78 -6.46 3.69
C ALA A 204 18.63 -6.81 2.46
N GLY A 205 18.05 -7.53 1.49
CA GLY A 205 18.71 -7.81 0.21
C GLY A 205 18.97 -6.57 -0.66
N LEU A 206 18.18 -5.51 -0.48
CA LEU A 206 18.35 -4.23 -1.17
C LEU A 206 19.39 -3.34 -0.46
N SER A 207 19.33 -3.28 0.85
CA SER A 207 20.28 -2.51 1.67
C SER A 207 21.71 -3.06 1.63
N SER A 208 21.85 -4.35 1.30
CA SER A 208 23.16 -5.03 1.16
C SER A 208 23.80 -4.85 -0.22
N ARG A 209 23.13 -4.16 -1.12
CA ARG A 209 23.79 -3.60 -2.30
C ARG A 209 24.08 -2.13 -1.98
N PRO A 210 25.26 -1.82 -1.41
CA PRO A 210 25.77 -0.49 -1.59
C PRO A 210 25.72 -0.30 -3.11
N ILE A 211 25.16 0.79 -3.60
CA ILE A 211 25.70 1.38 -4.80
C ILE A 211 27.13 1.69 -4.35
N GLU A 212 28.03 0.70 -4.43
CA GLU A 212 29.43 0.99 -4.55
C GLU A 212 29.48 1.84 -5.82
N LEU A 213 29.46 3.14 -5.62
CA LEU A 213 30.17 4.04 -6.50
C LEU A 213 31.59 3.53 -6.38
N GLN A 214 31.85 2.44 -7.14
CA GLN A 214 33.10 1.74 -7.17
C GLN A 214 34.10 2.80 -7.57
N ASP A 215 34.95 3.18 -6.63
CA ASP A 215 36.18 3.92 -6.78
C ASP A 215 36.38 4.51 -8.19
N ASP A 216 36.24 5.84 -8.34
CA ASP A 216 36.74 6.70 -9.43
C ASP A 216 36.81 6.13 -10.86
N LYS A 217 36.34 4.91 -11.08
CA LYS A 217 36.21 4.35 -12.42
C LYS A 217 34.94 4.89 -13.05
N PRO A 218 35.05 5.57 -14.17
CA PRO A 218 33.88 6.06 -14.90
C PRO A 218 32.93 4.88 -15.18
N LEU A 219 31.66 5.04 -14.87
CA LEU A 219 30.62 4.02 -15.09
C LEU A 219 30.54 3.61 -16.56
N PHE A 220 30.94 4.53 -17.44
CA PHE A 220 30.99 4.35 -18.89
C PHE A 220 32.33 4.88 -19.42
N THR A 221 32.97 4.10 -20.28
CA THR A 221 34.13 4.55 -21.03
C THR A 221 33.68 5.04 -22.38
N LEU A 222 33.83 6.33 -22.62
CA LEU A 222 33.54 6.92 -23.93
C LEU A 222 34.81 6.89 -24.79
N SER A 223 34.67 6.56 -26.08
CA SER A 223 35.74 6.62 -27.05
C SER A 223 36.16 8.08 -27.24
N LYS A 224 37.50 8.34 -27.24
CA LYS A 224 38.06 9.66 -27.56
C LYS A 224 38.19 9.89 -29.03
N THR A 225 38.21 8.84 -29.85
CA THR A 225 38.48 8.90 -31.29
C THR A 225 37.31 8.37 -32.12
N GLY A 226 36.46 7.56 -31.57
CA GLY A 226 35.28 7.02 -32.22
C GLY A 226 34.01 7.83 -31.97
N LYS A 227 32.91 7.39 -32.56
CA LYS A 227 31.59 7.97 -32.32
C LYS A 227 31.01 7.38 -31.04
N ASN A 228 30.49 8.22 -30.16
CA ASN A 228 29.75 7.80 -29.00
C ASN A 228 28.26 8.08 -29.22
N VAL A 229 27.43 7.13 -28.88
CA VAL A 229 25.96 7.30 -28.86
C VAL A 229 25.49 7.21 -27.41
N ILE A 230 24.92 8.30 -26.92
CA ILE A 230 24.41 8.39 -25.57
C ILE A 230 22.89 8.50 -25.66
N PHE A 231 22.20 7.53 -25.10
CA PHE A 231 20.74 7.53 -24.97
C PHE A 231 20.36 7.91 -23.54
N LEU A 232 19.74 9.06 -23.37
CA LEU A 232 19.35 9.60 -22.07
C LEU A 232 17.82 9.59 -21.96
N MET A 233 17.28 8.77 -21.09
CA MET A 233 15.86 8.76 -20.79
C MET A 233 15.59 9.49 -19.49
N LEU A 234 14.86 10.61 -19.56
CA LEU A 234 14.42 11.36 -18.40
C LEU A 234 12.99 10.97 -18.06
N ASP A 235 12.82 10.17 -17.02
CA ASP A 235 11.48 9.79 -16.55
C ASP A 235 10.71 11.03 -16.10
N ARG A 236 9.44 11.14 -16.53
CA ARG A 236 8.59 12.32 -16.32
C ARG A 236 9.12 13.63 -16.94
N GLY A 237 10.06 13.57 -17.85
CA GLY A 237 10.51 14.72 -18.63
C GLY A 237 9.46 15.09 -19.67
N ILE A 238 8.63 16.09 -19.36
CA ILE A 238 7.54 16.55 -20.24
C ILE A 238 8.11 17.52 -21.26
N ASN A 239 7.93 17.19 -22.54
CA ASN A 239 8.46 17.96 -23.66
C ASN A 239 7.97 19.42 -23.70
N GLU A 240 6.71 19.66 -23.32
CA GLU A 240 6.14 21.01 -23.27
C GLU A 240 6.80 21.94 -22.24
N TYR A 241 7.59 21.41 -21.30
CA TYR A 241 8.35 22.26 -20.38
C TYR A 241 9.56 22.95 -21.02
N ILE A 242 10.09 22.42 -22.13
CA ILE A 242 11.31 22.97 -22.76
C ILE A 242 11.16 24.44 -23.16
N PRO A 243 10.08 24.91 -23.81
CA PRO A 243 9.91 26.33 -24.12
C PRO A 243 9.89 27.23 -22.87
N TYR A 244 9.27 26.78 -21.78
CA TYR A 244 9.23 27.52 -20.51
C TYR A 244 10.60 27.60 -19.86
N LEU A 245 11.37 26.50 -19.88
CA LEU A 245 12.74 26.46 -19.38
C LEU A 245 13.66 27.41 -20.14
N PHE A 246 13.53 27.47 -21.45
CA PHE A 246 14.29 28.41 -22.28
C PHE A 246 13.86 29.86 -22.09
N GLN A 247 12.60 30.10 -21.74
CA GLN A 247 12.14 31.44 -21.41
C GLN A 247 12.67 31.87 -20.02
N GLU A 248 12.71 30.98 -19.06
CA GLU A 248 13.20 31.25 -17.71
C GLU A 248 14.74 31.35 -17.66
N LYS A 249 15.42 30.51 -18.47
CA LYS A 249 16.90 30.42 -18.56
C LYS A 249 17.37 30.45 -20.01
N PRO A 250 17.45 31.64 -20.63
CA PRO A 250 17.82 31.77 -22.03
C PRO A 250 19.23 31.22 -22.38
N GLU A 251 20.14 31.23 -21.40
CA GLU A 251 21.50 30.67 -21.54
C GLU A 251 21.50 29.17 -21.88
N LEU A 252 20.44 28.43 -21.58
CA LEU A 252 20.32 27.03 -21.95
C LEU A 252 20.27 26.83 -23.47
N GLN A 253 19.76 27.80 -24.24
CA GLN A 253 19.70 27.70 -25.68
C GLN A 253 21.13 27.63 -26.29
N GLU A 254 22.08 28.37 -25.71
CA GLU A 254 23.49 28.31 -26.13
C GLU A 254 24.14 26.99 -25.70
N GLN A 255 23.85 26.53 -24.47
CA GLN A 255 24.41 25.28 -23.94
C GLN A 255 23.92 24.04 -24.71
N PHE A 256 22.71 24.08 -25.24
CA PHE A 256 22.11 23.01 -26.04
C PHE A 256 22.26 23.26 -27.56
N GLN A 257 23.22 24.09 -27.97
CA GLN A 257 23.52 24.29 -29.38
C GLN A 257 23.94 22.97 -30.05
N GLY A 258 23.31 22.64 -31.17
CA GLY A 258 23.51 21.37 -31.88
C GLY A 258 22.46 20.29 -31.58
N PHE A 259 21.60 20.49 -30.57
CA PHE A 259 20.44 19.62 -30.36
C PHE A 259 19.27 19.99 -31.26
N THR A 260 18.50 18.99 -31.68
CA THR A 260 17.25 19.19 -32.41
C THR A 260 16.09 18.99 -31.44
N TYR A 261 15.25 20.01 -31.28
CA TYR A 261 14.04 19.93 -30.45
C TYR A 261 12.85 19.50 -31.31
N TYR A 262 12.25 18.36 -30.95
CA TYR A 262 11.03 17.86 -31.57
C TYR A 262 9.83 18.17 -30.64
N LYS A 263 9.08 19.22 -30.94
CA LYS A 263 7.99 19.71 -30.09
C LYS A 263 6.75 18.82 -30.08
N ASP A 264 6.47 18.13 -31.20
CA ASP A 264 5.25 17.35 -31.37
C ASP A 264 5.56 15.85 -31.25
N VAL A 265 6.05 15.44 -30.06
CA VAL A 265 6.37 14.04 -29.75
C VAL A 265 5.31 13.46 -28.83
N LEU A 266 4.76 12.31 -29.22
CA LEU A 266 3.80 11.55 -28.44
C LEU A 266 4.40 10.22 -27.99
N SER A 267 4.16 9.87 -26.72
CA SER A 267 4.46 8.53 -26.21
C SER A 267 3.37 7.55 -26.64
N PHE A 268 3.75 6.30 -26.91
CA PHE A 268 2.80 5.20 -27.16
C PHE A 268 2.07 4.71 -25.91
N GLY A 269 2.37 5.24 -24.74
CA GLY A 269 1.72 4.87 -23.51
C GLY A 269 1.79 5.94 -22.43
N GLY A 270 0.82 5.95 -21.54
CA GLY A 270 0.73 6.91 -20.44
C GLY A 270 1.71 6.64 -19.28
N SER A 271 2.47 5.55 -19.34
CA SER A 271 3.48 5.19 -18.34
C SER A 271 4.71 4.60 -19.00
N THR A 272 5.83 4.64 -18.30
CA THR A 272 7.14 4.16 -18.75
C THR A 272 7.10 2.70 -19.23
N ASN A 273 6.39 1.83 -18.55
CA ASN A 273 6.26 0.42 -18.91
C ASN A 273 5.57 0.19 -20.26
N PHE A 274 4.70 1.10 -20.68
CA PHE A 274 4.03 1.01 -21.99
C PHE A 274 4.79 1.74 -23.10
N GLY A 275 5.48 2.83 -22.78
CA GLY A 275 6.22 3.63 -23.75
C GLY A 275 7.60 3.06 -24.09
N THR A 276 8.33 2.56 -23.10
CA THR A 276 9.72 2.09 -23.25
C THR A 276 9.90 0.96 -24.26
N PRO A 277 9.04 -0.08 -24.33
CA PRO A 277 9.20 -1.12 -25.35
C PRO A 277 9.20 -0.58 -26.78
N ALA A 278 8.32 0.36 -27.11
CA ALA A 278 8.26 0.99 -28.42
C ALA A 278 9.49 1.90 -28.69
N LEU A 279 10.00 2.55 -27.64
CA LEU A 279 11.18 3.41 -27.73
C LEU A 279 12.45 2.63 -28.10
N PHE A 280 12.64 1.44 -27.52
CA PHE A 280 13.79 0.57 -27.79
C PHE A 280 13.59 -0.36 -28.99
N GLY A 281 12.39 -0.88 -29.16
CA GLY A 281 12.07 -1.92 -30.13
C GLY A 281 11.40 -1.42 -31.40
N GLY A 282 10.92 -0.16 -31.42
CA GLY A 282 10.19 0.41 -32.55
C GLY A 282 8.72 0.03 -32.58
N TYR A 283 8.07 0.25 -33.72
CA TYR A 283 6.63 0.11 -33.88
C TYR A 283 6.07 -1.26 -33.52
N GLU A 284 6.79 -2.34 -33.84
CA GLU A 284 6.40 -3.73 -33.53
C GLU A 284 6.23 -4.01 -32.03
N TYR A 285 6.76 -3.12 -31.19
CA TYR A 285 6.69 -3.21 -29.73
C TYR A 285 5.80 -2.14 -29.10
N THR A 286 4.96 -1.50 -29.91
CA THR A 286 3.87 -0.66 -29.36
C THR A 286 2.90 -1.52 -28.58
N PRO A 287 2.15 -0.97 -27.59
CA PRO A 287 1.14 -1.73 -26.84
C PRO A 287 0.14 -2.45 -27.72
N TYR A 288 -0.25 -1.83 -28.83
CA TYR A 288 -1.18 -2.43 -29.80
C TYR A 288 -0.59 -3.68 -30.46
N GLU A 289 0.65 -3.61 -30.96
CA GLU A 289 1.32 -4.75 -31.61
C GLU A 289 1.66 -5.86 -30.60
N LEU A 290 2.12 -5.48 -29.41
CA LEU A 290 2.39 -6.45 -28.33
C LEU A 290 1.13 -7.24 -27.91
N ASN A 291 -0.06 -6.61 -27.96
CA ASN A 291 -1.31 -7.28 -27.63
C ASN A 291 -1.72 -8.31 -28.67
N LYS A 292 -1.30 -8.18 -29.92
CA LYS A 292 -1.53 -9.22 -30.95
C LYS A 292 -0.81 -10.53 -30.63
N ARG A 293 0.31 -10.47 -29.92
CA ARG A 293 1.11 -11.62 -29.46
C ARG A 293 0.58 -12.16 -28.13
N ASN A 294 -0.68 -12.55 -28.07
CA ASN A 294 -1.41 -12.88 -26.86
C ASN A 294 -1.03 -14.22 -26.19
N THR A 295 -0.26 -15.06 -26.85
CA THR A 295 0.24 -16.35 -26.31
C THR A 295 1.51 -16.21 -25.47
N GLU A 296 2.21 -15.07 -25.59
CA GLU A 296 3.46 -14.82 -24.90
C GLU A 296 3.26 -13.96 -23.65
N ARG A 297 4.09 -14.20 -22.64
CA ARG A 297 4.10 -13.38 -21.42
C ARG A 297 4.56 -11.96 -21.74
N LEU A 298 3.91 -10.96 -21.13
CA LEU A 298 4.26 -9.55 -21.34
C LEU A 298 5.74 -9.27 -21.03
N ALA A 299 6.26 -9.79 -19.93
CA ALA A 299 7.67 -9.63 -19.55
C ALA A 299 8.64 -10.17 -20.61
N THR A 300 8.30 -11.27 -21.30
CA THR A 300 9.13 -11.81 -22.39
C THR A 300 9.19 -10.83 -23.56
N LYS A 301 8.03 -10.32 -23.96
CA LYS A 301 7.92 -9.35 -25.06
C LYS A 301 8.62 -8.03 -24.76
N GLN A 302 8.51 -7.53 -23.52
CA GLN A 302 9.21 -6.31 -23.09
C GLN A 302 10.73 -6.51 -23.06
N ASN A 303 11.22 -7.63 -22.54
CA ASN A 303 12.64 -7.95 -22.54
C ASN A 303 13.22 -8.12 -23.96
N GLU A 304 12.42 -8.63 -24.89
CA GLU A 304 12.78 -8.69 -26.32
C GLU A 304 12.92 -7.27 -26.88
N ALA A 305 11.95 -6.39 -26.64
CA ALA A 305 11.98 -5.00 -27.08
C ALA A 305 13.24 -4.26 -26.60
N LEU A 306 13.56 -4.38 -25.32
CA LEU A 306 14.73 -3.70 -24.73
C LEU A 306 16.08 -4.15 -25.34
N ARG A 307 16.14 -5.32 -25.96
CA ARG A 307 17.34 -5.83 -26.62
C ARG A 307 17.53 -5.34 -28.04
N VAL A 308 16.49 -4.82 -28.70
CA VAL A 308 16.56 -4.46 -30.11
C VAL A 308 17.62 -3.40 -30.38
N LEU A 309 17.56 -2.29 -29.64
CA LEU A 309 18.49 -1.18 -29.83
C LEU A 309 19.96 -1.56 -29.51
N PRO A 310 20.27 -2.19 -28.36
CA PRO A 310 21.63 -2.67 -28.10
C PRO A 310 22.16 -3.64 -29.16
N VAL A 311 21.35 -4.59 -29.64
CA VAL A 311 21.77 -5.52 -30.69
C VAL A 311 22.03 -4.82 -32.01
N LEU A 312 21.27 -3.79 -32.36
CA LEU A 312 21.52 -3.00 -33.59
C LEU A 312 22.83 -2.23 -33.50
N PHE A 313 23.16 -1.65 -32.36
CA PHE A 313 24.42 -0.97 -32.14
C PHE A 313 25.59 -1.93 -32.16
N ASP A 314 25.54 -3.05 -31.48
CA ASP A 314 26.57 -4.11 -31.50
C ASP A 314 26.84 -4.57 -32.95
N ARG A 315 25.79 -4.88 -33.73
CA ARG A 315 25.92 -5.25 -35.15
C ARG A 315 26.49 -4.14 -36.02
N SER A 316 26.41 -2.89 -35.57
CA SER A 316 26.94 -1.72 -36.25
C SER A 316 28.36 -1.39 -35.79
N GLY A 317 28.99 -2.24 -34.96
CA GLY A 317 30.38 -2.09 -34.50
C GLY A 317 30.54 -1.12 -33.34
N TYR A 318 29.51 -0.92 -32.54
CA TYR A 318 29.60 -0.23 -31.24
C TYR A 318 29.79 -1.24 -30.14
N ASP A 319 30.66 -0.94 -29.17
CA ASP A 319 30.93 -1.71 -27.96
C ASP A 319 30.04 -1.25 -26.80
#